data_ad539497770d02c7c3f83b399adec32c
#
_entry.id   ad539497770d02c7c3f83b399adec32c
#
_cell.length_a   1.000
_cell.length_b   1.000
_cell.length_c   1.000
_cell.angle_alpha   90.00
_cell.angle_beta   90.00
_cell.angle_gamma   90.00
#
_symmetry.space_group_name_H-M   'P 1'
#
loop_
_entity.id
_entity.type
_entity.pdbx_description
1 polymer ?
#
loop_
_entity_poly.entity_id
_entity_poly.type
_entity_poly.pdbx_seq_one_letter_code
_entity_poly.pdbx_strand_id
1 'polypeptide(L)'
;NNALAYHAYHWLEYGQLQLGQNEIAKAMVDSMLQYCTALPSPRARAHAILLKSTYLAETNDYSSPIIDITVDQRDLNIVSRAKNYFVTGMAAYYQKNKMTMDSLIKQLADERIIEDLKTTGTGIRMCGNVNRAQTTQTDLLEAETMEMELRAMRAWLEKDATATENFFKKATELHAKAGYSYGPPSIVKPSYELYGEWLLENGRPKEALVQFEKSLELAPNKRLSVMGKEAAMKML
;
A
#
# COMPACT_ATOMS: atom_id res chain seq x y z
N ASN A 1 1.75 -27.44 -0.79
CA ASN A 1 1.29 -26.04 -0.81
C ASN A 1 1.22 -25.51 0.61
N ASN A 2 2.36 -25.12 1.13
CA ASN A 2 2.46 -24.66 2.50
C ASN A 2 2.18 -23.15 2.55
N ALA A 3 1.15 -22.78 3.26
CA ALA A 3 0.75 -21.41 3.49
C ALA A 3 1.85 -20.53 4.09
N LEU A 4 2.78 -21.11 4.81
CA LEU A 4 3.96 -20.44 5.34
C LEU A 4 4.93 -20.03 4.21
N ALA A 5 4.95 -20.78 3.09
CA ALA A 5 5.84 -20.47 1.98
C ALA A 5 5.51 -19.12 1.30
N TYR A 6 4.22 -18.78 1.14
CA TYR A 6 3.84 -17.50 0.53
C TYR A 6 4.28 -16.31 1.40
N HIS A 7 4.11 -16.42 2.70
CA HIS A 7 4.50 -15.37 3.63
C HIS A 7 6.03 -15.16 3.62
N ALA A 8 6.78 -16.25 3.75
CA ALA A 8 8.24 -16.20 3.67
C ALA A 8 8.72 -15.68 2.30
N TYR A 9 8.02 -16.03 1.22
CA TYR A 9 8.36 -15.59 -0.12
C TYR A 9 8.19 -14.07 -0.30
N HIS A 10 7.11 -13.47 0.23
CA HIS A 10 6.92 -12.03 0.25
C HIS A 10 8.00 -11.32 1.11
N TRP A 11 8.35 -11.90 2.26
CA TRP A 11 9.42 -11.33 3.10
C TRP A 11 10.77 -11.35 2.39
N LEU A 12 11.07 -12.42 1.66
CA LEU A 12 12.28 -12.51 0.86
C LEU A 12 12.30 -11.46 -0.26
N GLU A 13 11.18 -11.32 -1.00
CA GLU A 13 11.03 -10.29 -2.02
C GLU A 13 11.28 -8.88 -1.45
N TYR A 14 10.63 -8.56 -0.33
CA TYR A 14 10.85 -7.28 0.35
C TYR A 14 12.32 -7.09 0.76
N GLY A 15 12.97 -8.12 1.29
CA GLY A 15 14.41 -8.09 1.60
C GLY A 15 15.26 -7.78 0.38
N GLN A 16 14.99 -8.40 -0.78
CA GLN A 16 15.70 -8.10 -2.02
C GLN A 16 15.50 -6.64 -2.46
N LEU A 17 14.29 -6.11 -2.33
CA LEU A 17 13.98 -4.70 -2.64
C LEU A 17 14.72 -3.73 -1.71
N GLN A 18 14.82 -4.05 -0.42
CA GLN A 18 15.59 -3.23 0.53
C GLN A 18 17.10 -3.24 0.22
N LEU A 19 17.61 -4.31 -0.38
CA LEU A 19 19.00 -4.42 -0.86
C LEU A 19 19.19 -3.81 -2.27
N GLY A 20 18.15 -3.29 -2.90
CA GLY A 20 18.18 -2.75 -4.25
C GLY A 20 18.28 -3.79 -5.36
N GLN A 21 18.01 -5.07 -5.05
CA GLN A 21 18.08 -6.19 -6.00
C GLN A 21 16.75 -6.35 -6.75
N ASN A 22 16.36 -5.28 -7.48
CA ASN A 22 15.05 -5.16 -8.10
C ASN A 22 14.77 -6.27 -9.13
N GLU A 23 15.77 -6.71 -9.90
CA GLU A 23 15.60 -7.78 -10.90
C GLU A 23 15.28 -9.13 -10.25
N ILE A 24 15.88 -9.43 -9.09
CA ILE A 24 15.58 -10.63 -8.33
C ILE A 24 14.14 -10.55 -7.80
N ALA A 25 13.75 -9.43 -7.22
CA ALA A 25 12.40 -9.21 -6.73
C ALA A 25 11.37 -9.33 -7.87
N LYS A 26 11.66 -8.76 -9.05
CA LYS A 26 10.82 -8.90 -10.24
C LYS A 26 10.61 -10.35 -10.65
N ALA A 27 11.68 -11.14 -10.73
CA ALA A 27 11.58 -12.56 -11.05
C ALA A 27 10.74 -13.33 -10.01
N MET A 28 10.75 -12.89 -8.75
CA MET A 28 9.90 -13.46 -7.70
C MET A 28 8.42 -13.12 -7.93
N VAL A 29 8.09 -11.89 -8.31
CA VAL A 29 6.73 -11.50 -8.69
C VAL A 29 6.25 -12.34 -9.88
N ASP A 30 7.04 -12.44 -10.95
CA ASP A 30 6.71 -13.24 -12.13
C ASP A 30 6.44 -14.70 -11.77
N SER A 31 7.28 -15.31 -10.91
CA SER A 31 7.10 -16.67 -10.43
C SER A 31 5.81 -16.83 -9.62
N MET A 32 5.48 -15.86 -8.76
CA MET A 32 4.24 -15.90 -7.97
C MET A 32 3.00 -15.79 -8.87
N LEU A 33 3.07 -14.99 -9.93
CA LEU A 33 1.98 -14.84 -10.89
C LEU A 33 1.75 -16.10 -11.71
N GLN A 34 2.82 -16.75 -12.19
CA GLN A 34 2.74 -18.05 -12.86
C GLN A 34 2.11 -19.10 -11.94
N TYR A 35 2.52 -19.12 -10.68
CA TYR A 35 1.97 -20.02 -9.68
C TYR A 35 0.49 -19.73 -9.41
N CYS A 36 0.12 -18.48 -9.29
CA CYS A 36 -1.26 -18.05 -9.10
C CYS A 36 -2.15 -18.43 -10.28
N THR A 37 -1.64 -18.37 -11.51
CA THR A 37 -2.36 -18.80 -12.71
C THR A 37 -2.59 -20.30 -12.72
N ALA A 38 -1.62 -21.09 -12.29
CA ALA A 38 -1.73 -22.56 -12.23
C ALA A 38 -2.67 -23.02 -11.10
N LEU A 39 -2.69 -22.32 -9.96
CA LEU A 39 -3.46 -22.65 -8.76
C LEU A 39 -4.13 -21.39 -8.16
N PRO A 40 -5.22 -20.89 -8.74
CA PRO A 40 -5.79 -19.58 -8.41
C PRO A 40 -6.62 -19.58 -7.12
N SER A 41 -6.10 -20.13 -6.03
CA SER A 41 -6.77 -20.05 -4.73
C SER A 41 -6.86 -18.59 -4.23
N PRO A 42 -7.85 -18.22 -3.40
CA PRO A 42 -7.93 -16.87 -2.83
C PRO A 42 -6.63 -16.43 -2.17
N ARG A 43 -5.96 -17.37 -1.52
CA ARG A 43 -4.68 -17.11 -0.86
C ARG A 43 -3.54 -16.84 -1.85
N ALA A 44 -3.43 -17.60 -2.94
CA ALA A 44 -2.44 -17.36 -3.98
C ALA A 44 -2.67 -15.99 -4.63
N ARG A 45 -3.93 -15.65 -4.92
CA ARG A 45 -4.32 -14.35 -5.51
C ARG A 45 -4.00 -13.18 -4.59
N ALA A 46 -4.29 -13.29 -3.28
CA ALA A 46 -3.94 -12.27 -2.31
C ALA A 46 -2.41 -12.05 -2.23
N HIS A 47 -1.61 -13.12 -2.27
CA HIS A 47 -0.15 -13.00 -2.27
C HIS A 47 0.40 -12.47 -3.59
N ALA A 48 -0.20 -12.79 -4.72
CA ALA A 48 0.16 -12.21 -6.01
C ALA A 48 -0.05 -10.68 -6.00
N ILE A 49 -1.18 -10.20 -5.46
CA ILE A 49 -1.42 -8.77 -5.25
C ILE A 49 -0.37 -8.19 -4.30
N LEU A 50 -0.06 -8.87 -3.22
CA LEU A 50 0.88 -8.39 -2.20
C LEU A 50 2.29 -8.18 -2.78
N LEU A 51 2.84 -9.19 -3.49
CA LEU A 51 4.14 -9.06 -4.12
C LEU A 51 4.14 -7.98 -5.21
N LYS A 52 3.14 -8.00 -6.11
CA LYS A 52 2.97 -6.95 -7.12
C LYS A 52 3.00 -5.55 -6.51
N SER A 53 2.23 -5.36 -5.44
CA SER A 53 2.08 -4.06 -4.80
C SER A 53 3.38 -3.61 -4.11
N THR A 54 4.04 -4.53 -3.42
CA THR A 54 5.33 -4.28 -2.76
C THR A 54 6.40 -3.91 -3.78
N TYR A 55 6.53 -4.69 -4.87
CA TYR A 55 7.47 -4.40 -5.94
C TYR A 55 7.29 -2.99 -6.51
N LEU A 56 6.06 -2.64 -6.92
CA LEU A 56 5.76 -1.35 -7.54
C LEU A 56 6.02 -0.18 -6.59
N ALA A 57 5.63 -0.30 -5.31
CA ALA A 57 5.82 0.76 -4.34
C ALA A 57 7.29 0.97 -3.95
N GLU A 58 8.09 -0.11 -3.86
CA GLU A 58 9.51 -0.03 -3.47
C GLU A 58 10.44 0.34 -4.64
N THR A 59 10.02 0.08 -5.88
CA THR A 59 10.79 0.47 -7.06
C THR A 59 10.37 1.81 -7.66
N ASN A 60 9.15 2.28 -7.38
CA ASN A 60 8.49 3.38 -8.08
C ASN A 60 8.40 3.16 -9.60
N ASP A 61 8.54 1.91 -10.08
CA ASP A 61 8.48 1.57 -11.49
C ASP A 61 7.04 1.24 -11.93
N TYR A 62 6.23 2.29 -12.03
CA TYR A 62 4.84 2.19 -12.50
C TYR A 62 4.71 2.09 -14.03
N SER A 63 5.85 2.06 -14.75
CA SER A 63 5.92 1.73 -16.19
C SER A 63 6.15 0.23 -16.44
N SER A 64 6.45 -0.52 -15.40
CA SER A 64 6.64 -1.97 -15.49
C SER A 64 5.37 -2.67 -15.95
N PRO A 65 5.48 -3.68 -16.87
CA PRO A 65 4.34 -4.52 -17.27
C PRO A 65 3.64 -5.23 -16.09
N ILE A 66 4.29 -5.32 -14.93
CA ILE A 66 3.71 -5.86 -13.71
C ILE A 66 2.42 -5.12 -13.32
N ILE A 67 2.29 -3.82 -13.64
CA ILE A 67 1.08 -3.07 -13.32
C ILE A 67 -0.15 -3.61 -14.06
N ASP A 68 0.02 -4.09 -15.28
CA ASP A 68 -1.07 -4.56 -16.15
C ASP A 68 -1.60 -5.95 -15.74
N ILE A 69 -0.91 -6.62 -14.81
CA ILE A 69 -1.31 -7.93 -14.36
C ILE A 69 -2.58 -7.84 -13.52
N THR A 70 -3.64 -8.43 -14.02
CA THR A 70 -4.94 -8.48 -13.34
C THR A 70 -5.08 -9.74 -12.51
N VAL A 71 -5.60 -9.59 -11.30
CA VAL A 71 -5.92 -10.69 -10.39
C VAL A 71 -7.37 -10.54 -9.97
N ASP A 72 -8.16 -11.62 -10.06
CA ASP A 72 -9.53 -11.60 -9.54
C ASP A 72 -9.49 -11.40 -8.01
N GLN A 73 -10.07 -10.30 -7.55
CA GLN A 73 -10.00 -9.87 -6.15
C GLN A 73 -11.37 -9.81 -5.45
N ARG A 74 -12.47 -10.19 -6.15
CA ARG A 74 -13.84 -9.98 -5.66
C ARG A 74 -14.17 -10.66 -4.34
N ASP A 75 -13.53 -11.80 -4.06
CA ASP A 75 -13.69 -12.58 -2.84
C ASP A 75 -12.53 -12.43 -1.85
N LEU A 76 -11.61 -11.47 -2.11
CA LEU A 76 -10.49 -11.22 -1.24
C LEU A 76 -10.86 -10.21 -0.13
N ASN A 77 -10.11 -10.25 0.98
CA ASN A 77 -10.19 -9.26 2.05
C ASN A 77 -9.99 -7.84 1.52
N ILE A 78 -10.65 -6.87 2.17
CA ILE A 78 -10.60 -5.44 1.79
C ILE A 78 -9.16 -4.91 1.69
N VAL A 79 -8.23 -5.34 2.53
CA VAL A 79 -6.83 -4.90 2.48
C VAL A 79 -6.14 -5.35 1.20
N SER A 80 -6.38 -6.59 0.74
CA SER A 80 -5.83 -7.08 -0.53
C SER A 80 -6.36 -6.26 -1.71
N ARG A 81 -7.65 -5.97 -1.70
CA ARG A 81 -8.30 -5.12 -2.73
C ARG A 81 -7.75 -3.70 -2.67
N ALA A 82 -7.65 -3.10 -1.48
CA ALA A 82 -7.10 -1.77 -1.28
C ALA A 82 -5.66 -1.64 -1.79
N LYS A 83 -4.80 -2.63 -1.54
CA LYS A 83 -3.43 -2.67 -2.07
C LYS A 83 -3.40 -2.63 -3.59
N ASN A 84 -4.26 -3.41 -4.24
CA ASN A 84 -4.33 -3.41 -5.70
C ASN A 84 -4.87 -2.07 -6.24
N TYR A 85 -5.92 -1.52 -5.64
CA TYR A 85 -6.42 -0.18 -6.00
C TYR A 85 -5.38 0.90 -5.78
N PHE A 86 -4.64 0.82 -4.67
CA PHE A 86 -3.61 1.78 -4.32
C PHE A 86 -2.50 1.84 -5.38
N VAL A 87 -1.88 0.72 -5.72
CA VAL A 87 -0.78 0.73 -6.70
C VAL A 87 -1.26 1.06 -8.11
N THR A 88 -2.49 0.66 -8.48
CA THR A 88 -3.10 1.08 -9.74
C THR A 88 -3.39 2.59 -9.75
N GLY A 89 -3.83 3.14 -8.62
CA GLY A 89 -4.02 4.58 -8.42
C GLY A 89 -2.71 5.35 -8.47
N MET A 90 -1.63 4.83 -7.90
CA MET A 90 -0.29 5.42 -8.04
C MET A 90 0.16 5.44 -9.50
N ALA A 91 -0.03 4.35 -10.25
CA ALA A 91 0.26 4.33 -11.67
C ALA A 91 -0.54 5.39 -12.44
N ALA A 92 -1.84 5.51 -12.13
CA ALA A 92 -2.70 6.54 -12.71
C ALA A 92 -2.22 7.96 -12.35
N TYR A 93 -1.70 8.17 -11.14
CA TYR A 93 -1.08 9.44 -10.73
C TYR A 93 0.11 9.80 -11.63
N TYR A 94 1.06 8.90 -11.81
CA TYR A 94 2.23 9.13 -12.67
C TYR A 94 1.85 9.34 -14.14
N GLN A 95 0.77 8.69 -14.59
CA GLN A 95 0.18 8.89 -15.93
C GLN A 95 -0.68 10.16 -16.01
N LYS A 96 -0.88 10.89 -14.90
CA LYS A 96 -1.77 12.05 -14.78
C LYS A 96 -3.23 11.75 -15.16
N ASN A 97 -3.64 10.50 -15.00
CA ASN A 97 -4.98 10.03 -15.33
C ASN A 97 -5.95 10.22 -14.14
N LYS A 98 -6.48 11.44 -14.03
CA LYS A 98 -7.38 11.85 -12.94
C LYS A 98 -8.66 11.01 -12.90
N MET A 99 -9.23 10.69 -14.06
CA MET A 99 -10.49 9.94 -14.15
C MET A 99 -10.33 8.53 -13.58
N THR A 100 -9.23 7.85 -13.89
CA THR A 100 -8.93 6.54 -13.30
C THR A 100 -8.71 6.65 -11.79
N MET A 101 -7.99 7.67 -11.31
CA MET A 101 -7.83 7.90 -9.88
C MET A 101 -9.17 8.11 -9.17
N ASP A 102 -10.03 8.97 -9.70
CA ASP A 102 -11.35 9.25 -9.12
C ASP A 102 -12.22 7.98 -9.04
N SER A 103 -12.18 7.14 -10.09
CA SER A 103 -12.90 5.86 -10.12
C SER A 103 -12.37 4.88 -9.04
N LEU A 104 -11.04 4.74 -8.91
CA LEU A 104 -10.42 3.83 -7.94
C LEU A 104 -10.65 4.30 -6.50
N ILE A 105 -10.53 5.61 -6.23
CA ILE A 105 -10.81 6.18 -4.92
C ILE A 105 -12.27 5.92 -4.52
N LYS A 106 -13.20 6.16 -5.45
CA LYS A 106 -14.63 5.91 -5.21
C LYS A 106 -14.88 4.42 -4.93
N GLN A 107 -14.31 3.54 -5.75
CA GLN A 107 -14.49 2.09 -5.58
C GLN A 107 -13.95 1.61 -4.24
N LEU A 108 -12.75 2.05 -3.85
CA LEU A 108 -12.15 1.69 -2.56
C LEU A 108 -13.01 2.20 -1.39
N ALA A 109 -13.48 3.45 -1.46
CA ALA A 109 -14.34 4.04 -0.43
C ALA A 109 -15.66 3.27 -0.29
N ASP A 110 -16.34 2.98 -1.40
CA ASP A 110 -17.62 2.26 -1.41
C ASP A 110 -17.44 0.84 -0.82
N GLU A 111 -16.43 0.11 -1.24
CA GLU A 111 -16.15 -1.24 -0.75
C GLU A 111 -15.77 -1.26 0.73
N ARG A 112 -14.98 -0.28 1.20
CA ARG A 112 -14.62 -0.14 2.61
C ARG A 112 -15.86 0.12 3.48
N ILE A 113 -16.76 1.02 3.05
CA ILE A 113 -18.02 1.29 3.75
C ILE A 113 -18.88 0.02 3.84
N ILE A 114 -18.98 -0.75 2.76
CA ILE A 114 -19.74 -2.01 2.76
C ILE A 114 -19.13 -3.01 3.76
N GLU A 115 -17.80 -3.13 3.81
CA GLU A 115 -17.14 -4.02 4.76
C GLU A 115 -17.27 -3.54 6.21
N ASP A 116 -17.23 -2.23 6.46
CA ASP A 116 -17.45 -1.65 7.78
C ASP A 116 -18.87 -1.94 8.29
N LEU A 117 -19.89 -1.79 7.46
CA LEU A 117 -21.26 -2.13 7.79
C LEU A 117 -21.43 -3.62 8.16
N LYS A 118 -20.70 -4.53 7.50
CA LYS A 118 -20.71 -5.95 7.85
C LYS A 118 -20.01 -6.22 9.20
N THR A 119 -19.01 -5.42 9.52
CA THR A 119 -18.19 -5.59 10.72
C THR A 119 -18.87 -4.98 11.96
N THR A 120 -19.56 -3.85 11.78
CA THR A 120 -20.30 -3.15 12.87
C THR A 120 -21.71 -3.68 13.07
N GLY A 121 -22.24 -4.46 12.13
CA GLY A 121 -23.54 -5.10 12.26
C GLY A 121 -23.61 -5.98 13.51
N THR A 122 -24.71 -5.88 14.28
CA THR A 122 -24.98 -6.61 15.53
C THR A 122 -25.17 -8.11 15.34
N GLY A 123 -24.59 -8.68 14.29
CA GLY A 123 -24.58 -10.11 14.06
C GLY A 123 -23.90 -10.83 15.21
N ILE A 124 -24.66 -11.68 15.91
CA ILE A 124 -24.14 -12.59 16.95
C ILE A 124 -22.97 -13.35 16.33
N ARG A 125 -21.76 -13.14 16.85
CA ARG A 125 -20.59 -13.92 16.48
C ARG A 125 -20.86 -15.36 16.90
N MET A 126 -21.20 -16.21 15.95
CA MET A 126 -21.26 -17.64 16.22
C MET A 126 -19.85 -18.13 16.50
N CYS A 127 -19.58 -18.49 17.76
CA CYS A 127 -18.35 -19.17 18.15
C CYS A 127 -18.16 -20.42 17.30
N GLY A 128 -17.13 -20.46 16.46
CA GLY A 128 -16.75 -21.68 15.76
C GLY A 128 -16.26 -21.50 14.32
N ASN A 129 -16.50 -20.40 13.65
CA ASN A 129 -16.01 -20.17 12.29
C ASN A 129 -15.23 -18.87 12.22
N VAL A 130 -13.99 -18.89 12.71
CA VAL A 130 -13.03 -17.82 12.42
C VAL A 130 -12.63 -18.00 10.95
N ASN A 131 -13.51 -17.58 10.06
CA ASN A 131 -13.18 -17.47 8.67
C ASN A 131 -12.11 -16.36 8.58
N ARG A 132 -10.88 -16.68 8.22
CA ARG A 132 -9.79 -15.69 7.99
C ARG A 132 -10.14 -14.67 6.90
N ALA A 133 -11.28 -14.80 6.27
CA ALA A 133 -11.88 -13.86 5.33
C ALA A 133 -12.67 -12.72 6.02
N GLN A 134 -12.89 -12.75 7.34
CA GLN A 134 -13.61 -11.66 7.99
C GLN A 134 -12.70 -10.43 8.12
N THR A 135 -13.21 -9.31 7.60
CA THR A 135 -12.59 -7.99 7.74
C THR A 135 -12.49 -7.61 9.23
N THR A 136 -11.33 -7.15 9.66
CA THR A 136 -11.07 -6.62 11.00
C THR A 136 -11.09 -5.09 10.99
N GLN A 137 -11.17 -4.46 12.18
CA GLN A 137 -11.03 -3.00 12.28
C GLN A 137 -9.66 -2.51 11.80
N THR A 138 -8.59 -3.29 12.01
CA THR A 138 -7.26 -2.98 11.47
C THR A 138 -7.27 -3.01 9.94
N ASP A 139 -7.93 -4.00 9.33
CA ASP A 139 -8.07 -4.06 7.87
C ASP A 139 -8.78 -2.82 7.29
N LEU A 140 -9.81 -2.33 7.98
CA LEU A 140 -10.54 -1.12 7.59
C LEU A 140 -9.66 0.13 7.73
N LEU A 141 -8.88 0.23 8.81
CA LEU A 141 -7.93 1.34 9.00
C LEU A 141 -6.85 1.36 7.93
N GLU A 142 -6.28 0.21 7.57
CA GLU A 142 -5.29 0.09 6.50
C GLU A 142 -5.89 0.50 5.15
N ALA A 143 -7.09 0.05 4.83
CA ALA A 143 -7.79 0.41 3.60
C ALA A 143 -8.13 1.91 3.55
N GLU A 144 -8.60 2.49 4.67
CA GLU A 144 -8.87 3.93 4.79
C GLU A 144 -7.60 4.76 4.63
N THR A 145 -6.48 4.29 5.19
CA THR A 145 -5.18 4.95 5.04
C THR A 145 -4.79 5.05 3.57
N MET A 146 -4.83 3.94 2.84
CA MET A 146 -4.52 3.92 1.40
C MET A 146 -5.50 4.76 0.58
N GLU A 147 -6.78 4.82 0.97
CA GLU A 147 -7.75 5.74 0.36
C GLU A 147 -7.35 7.21 0.55
N MET A 148 -6.97 7.60 1.78
CA MET A 148 -6.54 8.97 2.06
C MET A 148 -5.25 9.34 1.31
N GLU A 149 -4.32 8.41 1.18
CA GLU A 149 -3.11 8.59 0.37
C GLU A 149 -3.45 8.84 -1.12
N LEU A 150 -4.35 8.06 -1.69
CA LEU A 150 -4.80 8.29 -3.07
C LEU A 150 -5.52 9.63 -3.23
N ARG A 151 -6.33 10.05 -2.25
CA ARG A 151 -6.97 11.38 -2.24
C ARG A 151 -5.94 12.50 -2.16
N ALA A 152 -4.89 12.33 -1.36
CA ALA A 152 -3.77 13.28 -1.29
C ALA A 152 -3.07 13.39 -2.64
N MET A 153 -2.71 12.28 -3.26
CA MET A 153 -2.08 12.25 -4.59
C MET A 153 -2.99 12.85 -5.66
N ARG A 154 -4.29 12.61 -5.58
CA ARG A 154 -5.26 13.19 -6.51
C ARG A 154 -5.34 14.73 -6.37
N ALA A 155 -5.34 15.25 -5.14
CA ALA A 155 -5.28 16.68 -4.87
C ALA A 155 -3.94 17.28 -5.30
N TRP A 156 -2.85 16.54 -5.13
CA TRP A 156 -1.52 16.92 -5.60
C TRP A 156 -1.47 17.14 -7.12
N LEU A 157 -2.12 16.26 -7.90
CA LEU A 157 -2.26 16.48 -9.36
C LEU A 157 -3.03 17.77 -9.71
N GLU A 158 -3.95 18.21 -8.86
CA GLU A 158 -4.66 19.49 -9.02
C GLU A 158 -3.86 20.69 -8.53
N LYS A 159 -2.69 20.45 -7.91
CA LYS A 159 -1.89 21.47 -7.23
C LYS A 159 -2.62 22.15 -6.08
N ASP A 160 -3.60 21.48 -5.49
CA ASP A 160 -4.28 21.93 -4.27
C ASP A 160 -3.44 21.50 -3.05
N ALA A 161 -2.50 22.38 -2.67
CA ALA A 161 -1.59 22.11 -1.56
C ALA A 161 -2.32 21.93 -0.23
N THR A 162 -3.42 22.66 -0.01
CA THR A 162 -4.20 22.60 1.23
C THR A 162 -4.91 21.26 1.36
N ALA A 163 -5.62 20.84 0.33
CA ALA A 163 -6.29 19.53 0.33
C ALA A 163 -5.27 18.38 0.42
N THR A 164 -4.17 18.47 -0.34
CA THR A 164 -3.10 17.47 -0.32
C THR A 164 -2.55 17.28 1.08
N GLU A 165 -2.18 18.36 1.75
CA GLU A 165 -1.63 18.31 3.11
C GLU A 165 -2.64 17.76 4.12
N ASN A 166 -3.91 18.16 4.03
CA ASN A 166 -4.97 17.67 4.92
C ASN A 166 -5.16 16.15 4.77
N PHE A 167 -5.16 15.64 3.53
CA PHE A 167 -5.28 14.20 3.30
C PHE A 167 -4.05 13.43 3.79
N PHE A 168 -2.82 13.94 3.60
CA PHE A 168 -1.62 13.30 4.15
C PHE A 168 -1.61 13.29 5.69
N LYS A 169 -2.01 14.38 6.34
CA LYS A 169 -2.16 14.41 7.81
C LYS A 169 -3.16 13.35 8.27
N LYS A 170 -4.30 13.25 7.59
CA LYS A 170 -5.30 12.21 7.91
C LYS A 170 -4.75 10.80 7.69
N ALA A 171 -4.04 10.56 6.60
CA ALA A 171 -3.41 9.27 6.31
C ALA A 171 -2.39 8.88 7.40
N THR A 172 -1.53 9.82 7.83
CA THR A 172 -0.54 9.55 8.90
C THR A 172 -1.21 9.28 10.26
N GLU A 173 -2.32 9.95 10.59
CA GLU A 173 -3.10 9.68 11.80
C GLU A 173 -3.73 8.27 11.79
N LEU A 174 -4.27 7.85 10.66
CA LEU A 174 -4.85 6.52 10.48
C LEU A 174 -3.76 5.44 10.53
N HIS A 175 -2.63 5.67 9.86
CA HIS A 175 -1.49 4.77 9.88
C HIS A 175 -0.99 4.54 11.32
N ALA A 176 -0.88 5.61 12.11
CA ALA A 176 -0.48 5.48 13.51
C ALA A 176 -1.46 4.63 14.34
N LYS A 177 -2.77 4.68 14.02
CA LYS A 177 -3.81 3.87 14.69
C LYS A 177 -3.83 2.42 14.24
N ALA A 178 -3.48 2.15 12.98
CA ALA A 178 -3.40 0.78 12.45
C ALA A 178 -2.30 -0.04 13.15
N GLY A 179 -1.31 0.66 13.70
CA GLY A 179 -0.18 0.05 14.41
C GLY A 179 0.87 -0.50 13.47
N TYR A 180 1.90 -1.09 14.07
CA TYR A 180 3.02 -1.69 13.35
C TYR A 180 2.90 -3.20 13.33
N SER A 181 3.08 -3.81 12.17
CA SER A 181 3.28 -5.25 12.03
C SER A 181 4.72 -5.55 11.61
N TYR A 182 5.30 -6.64 12.13
CA TYR A 182 6.63 -7.07 11.72
C TYR A 182 6.66 -7.44 10.23
N GLY A 183 7.78 -7.11 9.55
CA GLY A 183 8.04 -7.46 8.17
C GLY A 183 7.73 -6.35 7.17
N PRO A 184 7.34 -6.69 5.93
CA PRO A 184 6.97 -5.69 4.93
C PRO A 184 5.82 -4.81 5.43
N PRO A 185 5.79 -3.51 5.11
CA PRO A 185 4.73 -2.61 5.54
C PRO A 185 3.35 -3.11 5.13
N SER A 186 2.41 -3.11 6.07
CA SER A 186 1.01 -3.49 5.78
C SER A 186 0.33 -2.45 4.87
N ILE A 187 0.64 -1.18 5.07
CA ILE A 187 0.32 -0.10 4.14
C ILE A 187 1.46 -0.03 3.14
N VAL A 188 1.16 -0.36 1.88
CA VAL A 188 2.15 -0.66 0.83
C VAL A 188 3.23 0.40 0.70
N LYS A 189 2.86 1.68 0.73
CA LYS A 189 3.77 2.81 0.84
C LYS A 189 3.45 3.55 2.14
N PRO A 190 4.36 3.56 3.13
CA PRO A 190 4.08 4.20 4.41
C PRO A 190 3.67 5.65 4.26
N SER A 191 2.59 6.07 4.93
CA SER A 191 2.03 7.43 4.80
C SER A 191 3.03 8.53 5.14
N TYR A 192 3.87 8.28 6.13
CA TYR A 192 4.95 9.23 6.50
C TYR A 192 5.98 9.37 5.38
N GLU A 193 6.32 8.29 4.68
CA GLU A 193 7.24 8.33 3.54
C GLU A 193 6.65 9.15 2.39
N LEU A 194 5.41 8.84 1.99
CA LEU A 194 4.73 9.54 0.88
C LEU A 194 4.49 11.02 1.20
N TYR A 195 4.14 11.35 2.45
CA TYR A 195 4.01 12.73 2.90
C TYR A 195 5.36 13.46 2.89
N GLY A 196 6.43 12.79 3.31
CA GLY A 196 7.80 13.32 3.24
C GLY A 196 8.23 13.63 1.80
N GLU A 197 7.92 12.76 0.85
CA GLU A 197 8.18 12.97 -0.57
C GLU A 197 7.46 14.23 -1.10
N TRP A 198 6.17 14.39 -0.79
CA TRP A 198 5.43 15.58 -1.16
C TRP A 198 6.00 16.86 -0.56
N LEU A 199 6.40 16.83 0.71
CA LEU A 199 7.02 17.99 1.38
C LEU A 199 8.34 18.39 0.73
N LEU A 200 9.18 17.43 0.32
CA LEU A 200 10.42 17.71 -0.40
C LEU A 200 10.15 18.38 -1.74
N GLU A 201 9.20 17.89 -2.52
CA GLU A 201 8.85 18.50 -3.81
C GLU A 201 8.30 19.92 -3.66
N ASN A 202 7.74 20.25 -2.50
CA ASN A 202 7.23 21.59 -2.18
C ASN A 202 8.23 22.48 -1.43
N GLY A 203 9.53 22.11 -1.40
CA GLY A 203 10.58 22.93 -0.80
C GLY A 203 10.48 23.04 0.72
N ARG A 204 9.93 22.05 1.40
CA ARG A 204 9.74 21.99 2.86
C ARG A 204 10.63 20.90 3.51
N PRO A 205 11.97 20.96 3.32
CA PRO A 205 12.87 19.87 3.73
C PRO A 205 12.89 19.61 5.24
N LYS A 206 12.74 20.66 6.08
CA LYS A 206 12.67 20.48 7.55
C LYS A 206 11.49 19.61 7.97
N GLU A 207 10.34 19.83 7.38
CA GLU A 207 9.13 19.08 7.69
C GLU A 207 9.19 17.68 7.09
N ALA A 208 9.75 17.55 5.87
CA ALA A 208 9.99 16.26 5.24
C ALA A 208 10.89 15.37 6.08
N LEU A 209 11.97 15.93 6.65
CA LEU A 209 12.89 15.22 7.54
C LEU A 209 12.15 14.57 8.71
N VAL A 210 11.24 15.32 9.36
CA VAL A 210 10.42 14.80 10.46
C VAL A 210 9.55 13.61 10.01
N GLN A 211 8.99 13.67 8.80
CA GLN A 211 8.15 12.58 8.30
C GLN A 211 8.99 11.33 7.99
N PHE A 212 10.14 11.48 7.35
CA PHE A 212 11.04 10.34 7.10
C PHE A 212 11.57 9.72 8.39
N GLU A 213 11.87 10.52 9.41
CA GLU A 213 12.27 10.00 10.73
C GLU A 213 11.17 9.16 11.37
N LYS A 214 9.91 9.62 11.34
CA LYS A 214 8.76 8.83 11.80
C LYS A 214 8.57 7.55 11.00
N SER A 215 8.79 7.59 9.68
CA SER A 215 8.75 6.37 8.85
C SER A 215 9.83 5.37 9.29
N LEU A 216 11.03 5.85 9.60
CA LEU A 216 12.15 5.01 10.05
C LEU A 216 12.00 4.51 11.49
N GLU A 217 11.24 5.18 12.35
CA GLU A 217 10.84 4.65 13.66
C GLU A 217 9.98 3.39 13.51
N LEU A 218 9.07 3.37 12.53
CA LEU A 218 8.20 2.24 12.25
C LEU A 218 8.92 1.12 11.48
N ALA A 219 9.73 1.47 10.49
CA ALA A 219 10.45 0.54 9.62
C ALA A 219 11.94 0.93 9.55
N PRO A 220 12.77 0.52 10.54
CA PRO A 220 14.18 0.84 10.57
C PRO A 220 14.89 0.37 9.29
N ASN A 221 15.73 1.25 8.73
CA ASN A 221 16.50 1.01 7.50
C ASN A 221 15.66 0.80 6.22
N LYS A 222 14.38 1.18 6.22
CA LYS A 222 13.59 1.17 4.99
C LYS A 222 14.26 2.06 3.93
N ARG A 223 14.67 1.44 2.82
CA ARG A 223 15.55 2.04 1.81
C ARG A 223 15.05 3.39 1.31
N LEU A 224 13.78 3.48 0.90
CA LEU A 224 13.23 4.74 0.35
C LEU A 224 13.13 5.84 1.42
N SER A 225 12.81 5.49 2.65
CA SER A 225 12.76 6.46 3.76
C SER A 225 14.17 6.96 4.14
N VAL A 226 15.20 6.09 4.08
CA VAL A 226 16.60 6.51 4.28
C VAL A 226 17.01 7.49 3.18
N MET A 227 16.75 7.16 1.93
CA MET A 227 17.06 8.03 0.78
C MET A 227 16.32 9.38 0.87
N GLY A 228 15.05 9.37 1.27
CA GLY A 228 14.26 10.58 1.47
C GLY A 228 14.80 11.45 2.60
N LYS A 229 15.20 10.84 3.73
CA LYS A 229 15.86 11.54 4.83
C LYS A 229 17.17 12.21 4.38
N GLU A 230 18.02 11.48 3.66
CA GLU A 230 19.28 12.04 3.12
C GLU A 230 19.03 13.18 2.14
N ALA A 231 18.01 13.06 1.28
CA ALA A 231 17.63 14.13 0.36
C ALA A 231 17.17 15.38 1.13
N ALA A 232 16.34 15.21 2.17
CA ALA A 232 15.89 16.32 3.02
C ALA A 232 17.07 17.02 3.70
N MET A 233 18.02 16.27 4.24
CA MET A 233 19.22 16.82 4.89
C MET A 233 20.12 17.62 3.93
N LYS A 234 20.21 17.22 2.65
CA LYS A 234 20.99 17.94 1.64
C LYS A 234 20.37 19.26 1.21
N MET A 235 19.07 19.45 1.45
CA MET A 235 18.33 20.67 1.11
C MET A 235 18.27 21.68 2.27
N LEU A 236 18.79 21.34 3.46
CA LEU A 236 18.88 22.20 4.65
C LEU A 236 20.17 23.00 4.65
#